data_4ce882aeddf2e8f0f1a316f884a2160a
#
_entry.id   4ce882aeddf2e8f0f1a316f884a2160a
#
_cell.length_a   1.000
_cell.length_b   1.000
_cell.length_c   1.000
_cell.angle_alpha   90.00
_cell.angle_beta   90.00
_cell.angle_gamma   90.00
#
_symmetry.space_group_name_H-M   'P 1'
#
loop_
_entity.id
_entity.type
_entity.pdbx_description
1 polymer ?
#
loop_
_entity_poly.entity_id
_entity_poly.type
_entity_poly.pdbx_seq_one_letter_code
_entity_poly.pdbx_strand_id
1 'polypeptide(L)'
;MIKKIFVLLLMAVYAQVSYAGDWAVDPSSKCKAWNPYPQPNESIQWSGSCVDGYAHGEGTIRWYLNGDLGDVYVGNYATGLMHGEGVFTWANGSHYDGEYLLGKRNGFGVMTLAQGDGNALSYTTLGLGTWVGDTYQVAGLWRDNNLGLVCPSKAECMNKQPKPQPQDAPPSN
;
A
#
# COMPACT_ATOMS: atom_id res chain seq x y z
N MET A 1 17.35 -50.25 -38.85
CA MET A 1 16.03 -49.94 -38.27
C MET A 1 16.25 -48.90 -37.17
N ILE A 2 16.09 -47.61 -37.45
CA ILE A 2 16.36 -46.54 -36.49
C ILE A 2 15.00 -46.15 -35.88
N LYS A 3 14.81 -46.44 -34.60
CA LYS A 3 13.64 -46.02 -33.81
C LYS A 3 13.75 -44.53 -33.52
N LYS A 4 12.88 -43.74 -34.18
CA LYS A 4 12.68 -42.30 -33.85
C LYS A 4 11.93 -42.22 -32.52
N ILE A 5 12.63 -41.77 -31.49
CA ILE A 5 12.02 -41.40 -30.18
C ILE A 5 11.47 -39.98 -30.37
N PHE A 6 10.13 -39.86 -30.40
CA PHE A 6 9.41 -38.60 -30.32
C PHE A 6 9.40 -38.14 -28.85
N VAL A 7 10.24 -37.19 -28.49
CA VAL A 7 10.15 -36.50 -27.21
C VAL A 7 9.06 -35.43 -27.35
N LEU A 8 7.88 -35.69 -26.78
CA LEU A 8 6.83 -34.69 -26.60
C LEU A 8 7.27 -33.73 -25.48
N LEU A 9 7.77 -32.55 -25.86
CA LEU A 9 7.95 -31.44 -24.94
C LEU A 9 6.55 -30.90 -24.58
N LEU A 10 6.03 -31.29 -23.43
CA LEU A 10 4.89 -30.63 -22.80
C LEU A 10 5.36 -29.24 -22.33
N MET A 11 5.15 -28.22 -23.13
CA MET A 11 5.22 -26.83 -22.68
C MET A 11 4.03 -26.59 -21.76
N ALA A 12 4.26 -26.67 -20.46
CA ALA A 12 3.34 -26.17 -19.46
C ALA A 12 3.31 -24.64 -19.60
N VAL A 13 2.29 -24.14 -20.28
CA VAL A 13 1.99 -22.70 -20.30
C VAL A 13 1.47 -22.36 -18.90
N TYR A 14 2.34 -21.89 -18.04
CA TYR A 14 1.93 -21.23 -16.79
C TYR A 14 1.23 -19.95 -17.20
N ALA A 15 -0.11 -19.95 -17.20
CA ALA A 15 -0.89 -18.74 -17.29
C ALA A 15 -0.51 -17.88 -16.07
N GLN A 16 0.22 -16.81 -16.31
CA GLN A 16 0.45 -15.76 -15.31
C GLN A 16 -0.91 -15.14 -15.07
N VAL A 17 -1.57 -15.53 -13.98
CA VAL A 17 -2.78 -14.86 -13.52
C VAL A 17 -2.34 -13.51 -13.02
N SER A 18 -2.40 -12.52 -13.88
CA SER A 18 -2.25 -11.12 -13.49
C SER A 18 -3.50 -10.74 -12.72
N TYR A 19 -3.44 -10.73 -11.41
CA TYR A 19 -4.51 -10.18 -10.58
C TYR A 19 -4.54 -8.67 -10.81
N ALA A 20 -5.45 -8.22 -11.68
CA ALA A 20 -5.86 -6.82 -11.69
C ALA A 20 -6.61 -6.58 -10.36
N GLY A 21 -6.36 -5.42 -9.71
CA GLY A 21 -7.12 -5.06 -8.50
C GLY A 21 -8.63 -5.09 -8.74
N ASP A 22 -9.40 -5.28 -7.69
CA ASP A 22 -10.86 -5.35 -7.74
C ASP A 22 -11.50 -4.57 -6.59
N TRP A 23 -12.81 -4.34 -6.69
CA TRP A 23 -13.61 -3.71 -5.65
C TRP A 23 -14.06 -4.75 -4.62
N ALA A 24 -13.46 -4.71 -3.44
CA ALA A 24 -13.98 -5.44 -2.30
C ALA A 24 -15.26 -4.77 -1.79
N VAL A 25 -16.27 -5.56 -1.46
CA VAL A 25 -17.59 -5.07 -1.02
C VAL A 25 -17.84 -5.51 0.42
N ASP A 26 -18.11 -4.56 1.30
CA ASP A 26 -18.56 -4.88 2.65
C ASP A 26 -19.96 -5.53 2.57
N PRO A 27 -20.15 -6.76 3.07
CA PRO A 27 -21.42 -7.46 2.97
C PRO A 27 -22.55 -6.79 3.74
N SER A 28 -22.25 -5.96 4.75
CA SER A 28 -23.23 -5.27 5.60
C SER A 28 -23.65 -3.93 5.01
N SER A 29 -22.69 -3.03 4.78
CA SER A 29 -22.95 -1.66 4.29
C SER A 29 -23.10 -1.57 2.78
N LYS A 30 -22.64 -2.58 2.03
CA LYS A 30 -22.51 -2.59 0.56
C LYS A 30 -21.52 -1.55 0.01
N CYS A 31 -20.77 -0.89 0.89
CA CYS A 31 -19.71 0.03 0.49
C CYS A 31 -18.57 -0.73 -0.20
N LYS A 32 -18.05 -0.12 -1.24
CA LYS A 32 -16.91 -0.65 -2.01
C LYS A 32 -15.61 0.03 -1.59
N ALA A 33 -14.57 -0.76 -1.42
CA ALA A 33 -13.21 -0.27 -1.27
C ALA A 33 -12.29 -0.97 -2.27
N TRP A 34 -11.32 -0.23 -2.82
CA TRP A 34 -10.37 -0.78 -3.79
C TRP A 34 -9.39 -1.72 -3.10
N ASN A 35 -9.24 -2.91 -3.66
CA ASN A 35 -8.22 -3.87 -3.28
C ASN A 35 -7.26 -4.09 -4.47
N PRO A 36 -6.00 -3.67 -4.38
CA PRO A 36 -5.02 -3.89 -5.45
C PRO A 36 -4.57 -5.34 -5.59
N TYR A 37 -4.80 -6.18 -4.56
CA TYR A 37 -4.32 -7.57 -4.48
C TYR A 37 -5.40 -8.51 -3.95
N PRO A 38 -6.55 -8.67 -4.64
CA PRO A 38 -7.65 -9.48 -4.18
C PRO A 38 -7.24 -10.94 -4.01
N GLN A 39 -7.69 -11.57 -2.92
CA GLN A 39 -7.43 -12.96 -2.60
C GLN A 39 -8.73 -13.78 -2.60
N PRO A 40 -8.67 -15.08 -2.95
CA PRO A 40 -9.81 -15.96 -2.76
C PRO A 40 -10.26 -16.00 -1.29
N ASN A 41 -11.57 -16.03 -1.04
CA ASN A 41 -12.18 -16.04 0.30
C ASN A 41 -11.82 -14.81 1.16
N GLU A 42 -11.51 -13.71 0.53
CA GLU A 42 -11.32 -12.44 1.21
C GLU A 42 -12.67 -11.73 1.43
N SER A 43 -12.79 -11.04 2.54
CA SER A 43 -13.93 -10.18 2.85
C SER A 43 -13.46 -8.93 3.57
N ILE A 44 -14.30 -7.87 3.54
CA ILE A 44 -14.01 -6.62 4.23
C ILE A 44 -15.14 -6.21 5.17
N GLN A 45 -14.79 -5.39 6.16
CA GLN A 45 -15.75 -4.62 6.97
C GLN A 45 -15.32 -3.15 6.95
N TRP A 46 -16.25 -2.25 6.66
CA TRP A 46 -16.07 -0.80 6.66
C TRP A 46 -16.93 -0.13 7.72
N SER A 47 -16.35 0.72 8.56
CA SER A 47 -17.06 1.39 9.66
C SER A 47 -17.45 2.84 9.36
N GLY A 48 -16.94 3.44 8.29
CA GLY A 48 -17.19 4.84 7.94
C GLY A 48 -18.42 5.05 7.05
N SER A 49 -18.51 6.25 6.50
CA SER A 49 -19.60 6.64 5.60
C SER A 49 -19.51 5.95 4.24
N CYS A 50 -20.65 5.86 3.56
CA CYS A 50 -20.79 5.34 2.21
C CYS A 50 -21.41 6.41 1.31
N VAL A 51 -20.69 6.85 0.28
CA VAL A 51 -21.16 7.83 -0.70
C VAL A 51 -21.13 7.19 -2.08
N ASP A 52 -22.25 7.21 -2.77
CA ASP A 52 -22.44 6.59 -4.09
C ASP A 52 -21.99 5.11 -4.16
N GLY A 53 -22.15 4.39 -3.04
CA GLY A 53 -21.76 2.98 -2.92
C GLY A 53 -20.25 2.76 -2.67
N TYR A 54 -19.49 3.81 -2.36
CA TYR A 54 -18.05 3.72 -2.07
C TYR A 54 -17.74 4.17 -0.64
N ALA A 55 -16.73 3.57 -0.02
CA ALA A 55 -16.18 4.01 1.25
C ALA A 55 -15.73 5.48 1.14
N HIS A 56 -16.12 6.32 2.11
CA HIS A 56 -15.85 7.76 2.08
C HIS A 56 -15.68 8.35 3.48
N GLY A 57 -14.81 9.37 3.61
CA GLY A 57 -14.51 10.00 4.89
C GLY A 57 -13.67 9.12 5.82
N GLU A 58 -13.65 9.48 7.09
CA GLU A 58 -12.92 8.74 8.11
C GLU A 58 -13.60 7.40 8.42
N GLY A 59 -12.78 6.38 8.65
CA GLY A 59 -13.27 5.07 9.03
C GLY A 59 -12.14 4.06 9.21
N THR A 60 -12.57 2.84 9.56
CA THR A 60 -11.69 1.68 9.65
C THR A 60 -12.15 0.63 8.64
N ILE A 61 -11.26 0.19 7.79
CA ILE A 61 -11.48 -1.02 7.00
C ILE A 61 -10.65 -2.16 7.58
N ARG A 62 -11.27 -3.33 7.67
CA ARG A 62 -10.64 -4.58 8.09
C ARG A 62 -10.78 -5.58 6.97
N TRP A 63 -9.66 -6.18 6.58
CA TRP A 63 -9.63 -7.30 5.65
C TRP A 63 -9.57 -8.61 6.42
N TYR A 64 -10.34 -9.58 5.98
CA TYR A 64 -10.36 -10.93 6.53
C TYR A 64 -10.03 -11.91 5.42
N LEU A 65 -9.15 -12.85 5.69
CA LEU A 65 -8.82 -13.95 4.78
C LEU A 65 -9.25 -15.26 5.41
N ASN A 66 -10.13 -16.00 4.74
CA ASN A 66 -10.75 -17.23 5.27
C ASN A 66 -11.46 -17.04 6.62
N GLY A 67 -11.89 -15.83 6.95
CA GLY A 67 -12.53 -15.45 8.21
C GLY A 67 -11.59 -14.93 9.29
N ASP A 68 -10.29 -15.07 9.12
CA ASP A 68 -9.28 -14.53 10.05
C ASP A 68 -8.97 -13.07 9.74
N LEU A 69 -8.83 -12.24 10.78
CA LEU A 69 -8.43 -10.85 10.64
C LEU A 69 -7.00 -10.75 10.11
N GLY A 70 -6.87 -10.08 8.98
CA GLY A 70 -5.60 -9.76 8.33
C GLY A 70 -5.23 -8.28 8.51
N ASP A 71 -5.16 -7.57 7.38
CA ASP A 71 -4.76 -6.16 7.33
C ASP A 71 -5.87 -5.23 7.86
N VAL A 72 -5.45 -4.08 8.40
CA VAL A 72 -6.35 -3.04 8.88
C VAL A 72 -5.86 -1.68 8.40
N TYR A 73 -6.77 -0.85 7.91
CA TYR A 73 -6.48 0.57 7.68
C TYR A 73 -7.44 1.44 8.50
N VAL A 74 -6.88 2.45 9.15
CA VAL A 74 -7.62 3.50 9.88
C VAL A 74 -7.24 4.83 9.26
N GLY A 75 -8.23 5.55 8.74
CA GLY A 75 -7.95 6.83 8.07
C GLY A 75 -9.07 7.24 7.12
N ASN A 76 -8.72 8.13 6.20
CA ASN A 76 -9.66 8.70 5.26
C ASN A 76 -9.75 7.88 3.95
N TYR A 77 -10.96 7.80 3.42
CA TYR A 77 -11.28 7.27 2.10
C TYR A 77 -11.94 8.35 1.24
N ALA A 78 -11.60 8.37 -0.04
CA ALA A 78 -12.28 9.15 -1.06
C ALA A 78 -12.65 8.23 -2.21
N THR A 79 -13.96 8.09 -2.47
CA THR A 79 -14.50 7.26 -3.59
C THR A 79 -13.91 5.84 -3.60
N GLY A 80 -13.88 5.20 -2.43
CA GLY A 80 -13.40 3.84 -2.25
C GLY A 80 -11.86 3.66 -2.25
N LEU A 81 -11.09 4.73 -2.24
CA LEU A 81 -9.63 4.72 -2.23
C LEU A 81 -9.08 5.39 -0.96
N MET A 82 -8.04 4.83 -0.36
CA MET A 82 -7.32 5.47 0.75
C MET A 82 -6.84 6.87 0.32
N HIS A 83 -7.08 7.88 1.16
CA HIS A 83 -6.80 9.27 0.85
C HIS A 83 -6.47 10.06 2.12
N GLY A 84 -5.66 11.15 1.99
CA GLY A 84 -5.28 11.93 3.15
C GLY A 84 -4.42 11.16 4.14
N GLU A 85 -4.57 11.45 5.42
CA GLU A 85 -3.79 10.77 6.47
C GLU A 85 -4.44 9.45 6.88
N GLY A 86 -3.62 8.46 7.24
CA GLY A 86 -4.08 7.18 7.73
C GLY A 86 -2.97 6.23 8.11
N VAL A 87 -3.35 5.18 8.85
CA VAL A 87 -2.46 4.12 9.30
C VAL A 87 -2.88 2.80 8.68
N PHE A 88 -2.01 2.19 7.92
CA PHE A 88 -2.19 0.83 7.40
C PHE A 88 -1.34 -0.13 8.22
N THR A 89 -1.97 -1.12 8.83
CA THR A 89 -1.32 -2.18 9.61
C THR A 89 -1.49 -3.50 8.88
N TRP A 90 -0.37 -4.12 8.52
CA TRP A 90 -0.37 -5.47 7.95
C TRP A 90 -0.57 -6.54 9.00
N ALA A 91 -1.01 -7.72 8.58
CA ALA A 91 -1.24 -8.86 9.45
C ALA A 91 0.00 -9.28 10.27
N ASN A 92 1.21 -8.98 9.79
CA ASN A 92 2.47 -9.27 10.49
C ASN A 92 2.84 -8.22 11.55
N GLY A 93 2.03 -7.16 11.74
CA GLY A 93 2.24 -6.09 12.70
C GLY A 93 3.10 -4.92 12.19
N SER A 94 3.69 -5.01 11.00
CA SER A 94 4.27 -3.86 10.33
C SER A 94 3.18 -2.83 10.02
N HIS A 95 3.51 -1.54 10.01
CA HIS A 95 2.53 -0.51 9.68
C HIS A 95 3.17 0.68 8.98
N TYR A 96 2.35 1.38 8.21
CA TYR A 96 2.67 2.69 7.64
C TYR A 96 1.71 3.73 8.20
N ASP A 97 2.25 4.78 8.79
CA ASP A 97 1.54 5.96 9.27
C ASP A 97 1.93 7.15 8.39
N GLY A 98 0.98 7.70 7.64
CA GLY A 98 1.30 8.77 6.72
C GLY A 98 0.22 9.11 5.71
N GLU A 99 0.63 9.84 4.70
CA GLU A 99 -0.24 10.40 3.68
C GLU A 99 -0.50 9.42 2.53
N TYR A 100 -1.75 9.42 2.04
CA TYR A 100 -2.24 8.61 0.93
C TYR A 100 -2.87 9.48 -0.14
N LEU A 101 -2.69 9.09 -1.38
CA LEU A 101 -3.36 9.66 -2.55
C LEU A 101 -3.79 8.53 -3.48
N LEU A 102 -5.09 8.46 -3.77
CA LEU A 102 -5.68 7.47 -4.68
C LEU A 102 -5.26 6.02 -4.39
N GLY A 103 -5.30 5.64 -3.10
CA GLY A 103 -5.00 4.29 -2.64
C GLY A 103 -3.51 3.98 -2.47
N LYS A 104 -2.63 4.93 -2.71
CA LYS A 104 -1.18 4.75 -2.63
C LYS A 104 -0.55 5.66 -1.57
N ARG A 105 0.50 5.20 -0.92
CA ARG A 105 1.34 6.04 -0.04
C ARG A 105 1.91 7.19 -0.87
N ASN A 106 1.63 8.43 -0.45
CA ASN A 106 2.02 9.61 -1.19
C ASN A 106 2.09 10.82 -0.24
N GLY A 107 3.25 11.42 -0.09
CA GLY A 107 3.53 12.45 0.89
C GLY A 107 4.45 11.95 2.00
N PHE A 108 4.44 12.61 3.14
CA PHE A 108 5.26 12.20 4.27
C PHE A 108 4.63 11.01 5.00
N GLY A 109 5.47 10.06 5.43
CA GLY A 109 5.02 8.95 6.27
C GLY A 109 6.17 8.16 6.85
N VAL A 110 5.83 7.37 7.86
CA VAL A 110 6.74 6.50 8.60
C VAL A 110 6.31 5.05 8.39
N MET A 111 7.20 4.27 7.82
CA MET A 111 7.06 2.81 7.75
C MET A 111 7.73 2.21 8.98
N THR A 112 6.99 1.45 9.77
CA THR A 112 7.50 0.66 10.90
C THR A 112 7.38 -0.81 10.55
N LEU A 113 8.50 -1.50 10.49
CA LEU A 113 8.58 -2.92 10.17
C LEU A 113 8.70 -3.73 11.45
N ALA A 114 7.81 -4.71 11.63
CA ALA A 114 7.86 -5.64 12.75
C ALA A 114 9.11 -6.51 12.70
N GLN A 115 9.48 -7.07 13.84
CA GLN A 115 10.58 -8.04 13.91
C GLN A 115 10.32 -9.22 12.98
N GLY A 116 11.30 -9.57 12.15
CA GLY A 116 11.19 -10.66 11.18
C GLY A 116 10.50 -10.29 9.85
N ASP A 117 10.10 -9.03 9.67
CA ASP A 117 9.62 -8.57 8.36
C ASP A 117 10.77 -8.62 7.33
N GLY A 118 10.55 -9.37 6.23
CA GLY A 118 11.55 -9.55 5.19
C GLY A 118 12.02 -8.25 4.51
N ASN A 119 11.18 -7.20 4.54
CA ASN A 119 11.53 -5.89 3.98
C ASN A 119 12.54 -5.13 4.86
N ALA A 120 12.62 -5.43 6.16
CA ALA A 120 13.56 -4.78 7.07
C ALA A 120 15.01 -4.96 6.61
N LEU A 121 15.37 -6.14 6.10
CA LEU A 121 16.72 -6.41 5.59
C LEU A 121 17.08 -5.50 4.41
N SER A 122 16.14 -5.23 3.52
CA SER A 122 16.35 -4.36 2.36
C SER A 122 16.65 -2.93 2.80
N TYR A 123 15.87 -2.38 3.73
CA TYR A 123 16.06 -1.02 4.22
C TYR A 123 17.31 -0.88 5.10
N THR A 124 17.64 -1.88 5.94
CA THR A 124 18.85 -1.87 6.77
C THR A 124 20.11 -1.93 5.91
N THR A 125 20.13 -2.76 4.86
CA THR A 125 21.26 -2.86 3.93
C THR A 125 21.54 -1.54 3.22
N LEU A 126 20.49 -0.77 2.93
CA LEU A 126 20.59 0.53 2.29
C LEU A 126 20.83 1.68 3.30
N GLY A 127 20.78 1.43 4.61
CA GLY A 127 20.96 2.44 5.65
C GLY A 127 19.84 3.49 5.65
N LEU A 128 18.60 3.11 5.30
CA LEU A 128 17.49 4.04 5.07
C LEU A 128 16.64 4.34 6.32
N GLY A 129 16.98 3.78 7.47
CA GLY A 129 16.18 3.96 8.69
C GLY A 129 16.96 3.66 9.95
N THR A 130 16.24 3.49 11.06
CA THR A 130 16.81 3.23 12.38
C THR A 130 16.04 2.15 13.14
N TRP A 131 16.73 1.42 14.01
CA TRP A 131 16.08 0.53 14.97
C TRP A 131 15.52 1.31 16.14
N VAL A 132 14.26 1.04 16.50
CA VAL A 132 13.57 1.58 17.67
C VAL A 132 12.96 0.38 18.42
N GLY A 133 13.63 -0.05 19.47
CA GLY A 133 13.32 -1.33 20.12
C GLY A 133 13.46 -2.50 19.14
N ASP A 134 12.41 -3.31 19.03
CA ASP A 134 12.36 -4.49 18.15
C ASP A 134 11.81 -4.20 16.74
N THR A 135 11.59 -2.92 16.40
CA THR A 135 11.06 -2.51 15.09
C THR A 135 12.08 -1.68 14.33
N TYR A 136 12.01 -1.75 13.00
CA TYR A 136 12.82 -0.90 12.12
C TYR A 136 11.96 0.20 11.49
N GLN A 137 12.34 1.45 11.69
CA GLN A 137 11.57 2.60 11.22
C GLN A 137 12.28 3.33 10.06
N VAL A 138 11.50 3.65 9.04
CA VAL A 138 11.92 4.44 7.88
C VAL A 138 10.93 5.58 7.68
N ALA A 139 11.39 6.81 7.92
CA ALA A 139 10.60 8.01 7.70
C ALA A 139 11.04 8.71 6.41
N GLY A 140 10.09 9.28 5.66
CA GLY A 140 10.44 9.97 4.44
C GLY A 140 9.26 10.41 3.58
N LEU A 141 9.57 10.92 2.40
CA LEU A 141 8.60 11.25 1.36
C LEU A 141 8.39 10.06 0.43
N TRP A 142 7.14 9.70 0.28
CA TRP A 142 6.67 8.61 -0.57
C TRP A 142 5.97 9.17 -1.81
N ARG A 143 6.08 8.47 -2.91
CA ARG A 143 5.35 8.73 -4.14
C ARG A 143 4.95 7.41 -4.79
N ASP A 144 3.67 7.21 -5.02
CA ASP A 144 3.12 6.00 -5.65
C ASP A 144 3.65 4.70 -5.01
N ASN A 145 3.62 4.62 -3.66
CA ASN A 145 4.16 3.54 -2.83
C ASN A 145 5.69 3.41 -2.78
N ASN A 146 6.44 4.26 -3.46
CA ASN A 146 7.89 4.23 -3.45
C ASN A 146 8.47 5.28 -2.51
N LEU A 147 9.46 4.89 -1.72
CA LEU A 147 10.23 5.82 -0.89
C LEU A 147 11.19 6.63 -1.78
N GLY A 148 11.00 7.94 -1.84
CA GLY A 148 11.81 8.83 -2.66
C GLY A 148 12.91 9.57 -1.88
N LEU A 149 12.58 10.06 -0.68
CA LEU A 149 13.52 10.82 0.15
C LEU A 149 13.40 10.39 1.61
N VAL A 150 14.51 10.00 2.22
CA VAL A 150 14.58 9.68 3.65
C VAL A 150 14.85 10.94 4.46
N CYS A 151 14.02 11.21 5.45
CA CYS A 151 14.14 12.36 6.34
C CYS A 151 13.33 12.10 7.63
N PRO A 152 13.85 12.47 8.79
CA PRO A 152 13.26 12.08 10.08
C PRO A 152 11.97 12.83 10.42
N SER A 153 11.66 13.93 9.72
CA SER A 153 10.43 14.69 9.92
C SER A 153 9.91 15.31 8.63
N LYS A 154 8.61 15.60 8.60
CA LYS A 154 7.96 16.29 7.47
C LYS A 154 8.63 17.64 7.16
N ALA A 155 8.97 18.40 8.18
CA ALA A 155 9.63 19.70 8.03
C ALA A 155 11.01 19.58 7.36
N GLU A 156 11.81 18.60 7.76
CA GLU A 156 13.12 18.35 7.14
C GLU A 156 13.00 17.85 5.71
N CYS A 157 12.01 17.01 5.43
CA CYS A 157 11.70 16.58 4.09
C CYS A 157 11.38 17.76 3.17
N MET A 158 10.51 18.65 3.62
CA MET A 158 10.10 19.83 2.82
C MET A 158 11.29 20.78 2.56
N ASN A 159 12.18 20.92 3.54
CA ASN A 159 13.40 21.76 3.37
C ASN A 159 14.43 21.16 2.40
N LYS A 160 14.44 19.83 2.24
CA LYS A 160 15.35 19.13 1.32
C LYS A 160 14.84 19.05 -0.11
N GLN A 161 13.54 19.34 -0.34
CA GLN A 161 13.01 19.40 -1.71
C GLN A 161 13.63 20.58 -2.49
N PRO A 162 13.96 20.40 -3.77
CA PRO A 162 14.35 21.51 -4.63
C PRO A 162 13.23 22.57 -4.61
N LYS A 163 13.57 23.80 -4.33
CA LYS A 163 12.61 24.90 -4.45
C LYS A 163 12.13 24.97 -5.90
N PRO A 164 10.81 25.16 -6.16
CA PRO A 164 10.30 25.37 -7.51
C PRO A 164 11.11 26.47 -8.20
N GLN A 165 11.62 26.19 -9.40
CA GLN A 165 12.31 27.20 -10.17
C GLN A 165 11.28 28.22 -10.70
N PRO A 166 11.63 29.49 -10.82
CA PRO A 166 10.70 30.53 -11.30
C PRO A 166 10.08 30.27 -12.69
N GLN A 167 10.61 29.29 -13.43
CA GLN A 167 10.12 28.89 -14.75
C GLN A 167 8.86 28.03 -14.70
N ASP A 168 8.50 27.51 -13.52
CA ASP A 168 7.32 26.66 -13.31
C ASP A 168 6.07 27.47 -12.94
N ALA A 169 6.15 28.78 -12.89
CA ALA A 169 5.01 29.65 -12.69
C ALA A 169 4.15 29.68 -13.97
N PRO A 170 2.80 29.49 -13.87
CA PRO A 170 1.94 29.66 -15.03
C PRO A 170 2.09 31.08 -15.59
N PRO A 171 2.01 31.26 -16.92
CA PRO A 171 2.11 32.56 -17.52
C PRO A 171 1.02 33.48 -16.92
N SER A 172 1.43 34.65 -16.43
CA SER A 172 0.51 35.67 -15.96
C SER A 172 -0.36 36.14 -17.13
N ASN A 173 -1.67 35.90 -17.04
CA ASN A 173 -2.65 36.47 -17.95
C ASN A 173 -2.74 37.98 -17.79
#